data_77ed0fa8b1f209d6ec367b24572c28b4
#
_entry.id   77ed0fa8b1f209d6ec367b24572c28b4
#
_cell.length_a   1.000
_cell.length_b   1.000
_cell.length_c   1.000
_cell.angle_alpha   90.00
_cell.angle_beta   90.00
_cell.angle_gamma   90.00
#
_symmetry.space_group_name_H-M   'P 1'
#
loop_
_entity.id
_entity.type
_entity.pdbx_description
1 polymer ?
#
loop_
_entity_poly.entity_id
_entity_poly.type
_entity_poly.pdbx_seq_one_letter_code
_entity_poly.pdbx_strand_id
1 'polypeptide(L)'
;MATLLQLCQPFDHAVMAVIQQLSGATMDKIMLAFTFLGEETFAILLLIAVYWCWDKRIGEYLLFSLYTAMSLNGLLKDIICRPRPFLNDEFSDLRYVKVKGLLVDTEHLSSSWSFPSGHSQTAGSIYGSLINGRKLGIKVCGIAVILLVMLSRVYLGVHYPTDTIVGAVLGLLCAWVCGLLFRRFYQHRLLLMAAAVLLSGLMLLVSPSGDSVKTLAMGVGAVLGMWLEDGLVEFRSANGFFGGALRLILGFALIMTIRIGLKTLLPDMMWCHSLRYGLMGLFGTFLWPWVFTKLGF
;
A
#
# COMPACT_ATOMS: atom_id res chain seq x y z
N MET A 1 -8.91 13.06 20.73
CA MET A 1 -8.21 12.97 19.42
C MET A 1 -8.79 13.93 18.38
N ALA A 2 -10.12 14.07 18.25
CA ALA A 2 -10.74 15.10 17.42
C ALA A 2 -10.21 16.51 17.71
N THR A 3 -10.05 16.87 18.99
CA THR A 3 -9.53 18.16 19.45
C THR A 3 -8.09 18.44 18.94
N LEU A 4 -7.22 17.42 18.92
CA LEU A 4 -5.83 17.58 18.46
C LEU A 4 -5.77 17.84 16.95
N LEU A 5 -6.59 17.14 16.16
CA LEU A 5 -6.67 17.36 14.71
C LEU A 5 -7.27 18.73 14.37
N GLN A 6 -8.21 19.22 15.18
CA GLN A 6 -8.73 20.58 15.05
C GLN A 6 -7.65 21.65 15.31
N LEU A 7 -6.77 21.43 16.29
CA LEU A 7 -5.65 22.31 16.54
C LEU A 7 -4.64 22.39 15.37
N CYS A 8 -4.60 21.33 14.54
CA CYS A 8 -3.73 21.31 13.35
C CYS A 8 -4.36 21.97 12.11
N GLN A 9 -5.65 22.29 12.11
CA GLN A 9 -6.35 22.86 10.95
C GLN A 9 -5.70 24.15 10.40
N PRO A 10 -5.28 25.15 11.23
CA PRO A 10 -4.62 26.35 10.70
C PRO A 10 -3.32 26.03 9.96
N PHE A 11 -2.53 25.07 10.46
CA PHE A 11 -1.33 24.59 9.79
C PHE A 11 -1.68 23.89 8.48
N ASP A 12 -2.64 22.96 8.50
CA ASP A 12 -3.07 22.22 7.33
C ASP A 12 -3.57 23.17 6.22
N HIS A 13 -4.40 24.15 6.59
CA HIS A 13 -4.94 25.14 5.66
C HIS A 13 -3.82 26.01 5.04
N ALA A 14 -2.92 26.56 5.86
CA ALA A 14 -1.82 27.40 5.38
C ALA A 14 -0.91 26.66 4.41
N VAL A 15 -0.54 25.42 4.72
CA VAL A 15 0.32 24.59 3.85
C VAL A 15 -0.40 24.22 2.54
N MET A 16 -1.68 23.83 2.60
CA MET A 16 -2.46 23.53 1.41
C MET A 16 -2.63 24.74 0.51
N ALA A 17 -2.92 25.92 1.09
CA ALA A 17 -3.06 27.17 0.33
C ALA A 17 -1.80 27.52 -0.46
N VAL A 18 -0.62 27.35 0.14
CA VAL A 18 0.66 27.60 -0.53
C VAL A 18 0.92 26.58 -1.65
N ILE A 19 0.73 25.30 -1.36
CA ILE A 19 1.01 24.22 -2.34
C ILE A 19 0.08 24.33 -3.55
N GLN A 20 -1.19 24.67 -3.35
CA GLN A 20 -2.17 24.76 -4.42
C GLN A 20 -2.02 26.00 -5.31
N GLN A 21 -1.23 27.01 -4.90
CA GLN A 21 -0.83 28.11 -5.79
C GLN A 21 0.02 27.63 -6.99
N LEU A 22 0.67 26.49 -6.86
CA LEU A 22 1.43 25.85 -7.93
C LEU A 22 0.54 25.15 -8.97
N SER A 23 -0.79 25.23 -8.84
CA SER A 23 -1.75 24.52 -9.70
C SER A 23 -1.66 24.95 -11.17
N GLY A 24 -1.65 23.94 -12.07
CA GLY A 24 -1.62 24.13 -13.50
C GLY A 24 -1.51 22.80 -14.24
N ALA A 25 -1.92 22.76 -15.51
CA ALA A 25 -2.06 21.51 -16.28
C ALA A 25 -0.80 20.62 -16.31
N THR A 26 0.38 21.24 -16.31
CA THR A 26 1.65 20.49 -16.26
C THR A 26 1.91 19.93 -14.87
N MET A 27 1.71 20.74 -13.83
CA MET A 27 1.91 20.32 -12.45
C MET A 27 0.91 19.23 -12.05
N ASP A 28 -0.33 19.32 -12.52
CA ASP A 28 -1.36 18.29 -12.31
C ASP A 28 -0.89 16.92 -12.78
N LYS A 29 -0.33 16.84 -14.01
CA LYS A 29 0.22 15.58 -14.56
C LYS A 29 1.41 15.05 -13.77
N ILE A 30 2.29 15.95 -13.33
CA ILE A 30 3.46 15.60 -12.50
C ILE A 30 3.01 15.03 -11.16
N MET A 31 2.05 15.67 -10.50
CA MET A 31 1.54 15.22 -9.21
C MET A 31 0.74 13.92 -9.31
N LEU A 32 0.03 13.71 -10.43
CA LEU A 32 -0.60 12.42 -10.73
C LEU A 32 0.43 11.30 -10.94
N ALA A 33 1.55 11.58 -11.58
CA ALA A 33 2.64 10.61 -11.71
C ALA A 33 3.27 10.28 -10.34
N PHE A 34 3.45 11.26 -9.47
CA PHE A 34 4.00 11.01 -8.14
C PHE A 34 3.02 10.28 -7.22
N THR A 35 1.71 10.58 -7.28
CA THR A 35 0.73 9.86 -6.47
C THR A 35 0.68 8.38 -6.84
N PHE A 36 0.88 8.03 -8.13
CA PHE A 36 0.93 6.65 -8.61
C PHE A 36 2.00 5.81 -7.88
N LEU A 37 3.14 6.41 -7.50
CA LEU A 37 4.20 5.70 -6.75
C LEU A 37 3.78 5.25 -5.34
N GLY A 38 2.71 5.81 -4.78
CA GLY A 38 2.12 5.42 -3.50
C GLY A 38 0.83 4.61 -3.64
N GLU A 39 0.40 4.32 -4.87
CA GLU A 39 -0.85 3.60 -5.14
C GLU A 39 -0.69 2.08 -4.96
N GLU A 40 -1.79 1.42 -4.60
CA GLU A 40 -1.85 -0.04 -4.40
C GLU A 40 -1.33 -0.83 -5.61
N THR A 41 -1.71 -0.43 -6.82
CA THR A 41 -1.29 -1.10 -8.06
C THR A 41 0.22 -1.08 -8.24
N PHE A 42 0.85 0.08 -8.01
CA PHE A 42 2.30 0.21 -8.09
C PHE A 42 3.00 -0.53 -6.95
N ALA A 43 2.42 -0.48 -5.74
CA ALA A 43 2.92 -1.21 -4.59
C ALA A 43 2.95 -2.72 -4.83
N ILE A 44 1.90 -3.29 -5.41
CA ILE A 44 1.83 -4.70 -5.81
C ILE A 44 2.91 -5.00 -6.87
N LEU A 45 3.01 -4.18 -7.91
CA LEU A 45 4.01 -4.36 -8.97
C LEU A 45 5.44 -4.37 -8.42
N LEU A 46 5.77 -3.41 -7.56
CA LEU A 46 7.09 -3.31 -6.95
C LEU A 46 7.38 -4.48 -6.00
N LEU A 47 6.39 -4.86 -5.18
CA LEU A 47 6.50 -6.02 -4.28
C LEU A 47 6.80 -7.30 -5.04
N ILE A 48 6.02 -7.62 -6.08
CA ILE A 48 6.22 -8.85 -6.86
C ILE A 48 7.49 -8.80 -7.71
N ALA A 49 7.91 -7.63 -8.20
CA ALA A 49 9.18 -7.47 -8.89
C ALA A 49 10.37 -7.83 -7.98
N VAL A 50 10.33 -7.37 -6.73
CA VAL A 50 11.34 -7.73 -5.74
C VAL A 50 11.22 -9.20 -5.35
N TYR A 51 10.02 -9.70 -5.05
CA TYR A 51 9.79 -11.05 -4.54
C TYR A 51 10.13 -12.14 -5.56
N TRP A 52 9.67 -12.01 -6.81
CA TRP A 52 9.89 -13.05 -7.83
C TRP A 52 11.21 -12.93 -8.59
N CYS A 53 11.72 -11.68 -8.73
CA CYS A 53 12.80 -11.44 -9.70
C CYS A 53 14.13 -11.01 -9.05
N TRP A 54 14.09 -10.33 -7.90
CA TRP A 54 15.31 -9.80 -7.32
C TRP A 54 15.80 -10.60 -6.11
N ASP A 55 15.02 -10.58 -5.02
CA ASP A 55 15.39 -11.25 -3.76
C ASP A 55 14.12 -11.65 -3.00
N LYS A 56 13.88 -12.97 -2.91
CA LYS A 56 12.71 -13.54 -2.21
C LYS A 56 12.63 -13.05 -0.77
N ARG A 57 13.74 -13.02 -0.05
CA ARG A 57 13.79 -12.61 1.35
C ARG A 57 13.44 -11.13 1.54
N ILE A 58 13.94 -10.27 0.65
CA ILE A 58 13.55 -8.84 0.67
C ILE A 58 12.07 -8.69 0.31
N GLY A 59 11.56 -9.46 -0.65
CA GLY A 59 10.14 -9.47 -1.01
C GLY A 59 9.22 -9.90 0.12
N GLU A 60 9.59 -10.95 0.86
CA GLU A 60 8.86 -11.39 2.07
C GLU A 60 8.86 -10.31 3.16
N TYR A 61 10.00 -9.64 3.36
CA TYR A 61 10.06 -8.50 4.28
C TYR A 61 9.19 -7.33 3.84
N LEU A 62 9.20 -6.98 2.56
CA LEU A 62 8.32 -5.95 1.99
C LEU A 62 6.84 -6.29 2.21
N LEU A 63 6.46 -7.54 1.94
CA LEU A 63 5.10 -8.03 2.15
C LEU A 63 4.69 -7.88 3.62
N PHE A 64 5.53 -8.33 4.56
CA PHE A 64 5.28 -8.24 5.99
C PHE A 64 5.12 -6.79 6.47
N SER A 65 6.01 -5.89 6.02
CA SER A 65 5.97 -4.47 6.37
C SER A 65 4.74 -3.78 5.80
N LEU A 66 4.46 -3.97 4.50
CA LEU A 66 3.31 -3.37 3.84
C LEU A 66 1.99 -3.86 4.43
N TYR A 67 1.88 -5.17 4.65
CA TYR A 67 0.70 -5.77 5.27
C TYR A 67 0.42 -5.18 6.65
N THR A 68 1.44 -5.12 7.50
CA THR A 68 1.32 -4.54 8.85
C THR A 68 0.93 -3.06 8.80
N ALA A 69 1.54 -2.29 7.88
CA ALA A 69 1.23 -0.89 7.70
C ALA A 69 -0.22 -0.66 7.25
N MET A 70 -0.72 -1.47 6.28
CA MET A 70 -2.09 -1.32 5.78
C MET A 70 -3.14 -1.77 6.79
N SER A 71 -2.88 -2.82 7.56
CA SER A 71 -3.76 -3.23 8.67
C SER A 71 -3.90 -2.11 9.72
N LEU A 72 -2.78 -1.47 10.08
CA LEU A 72 -2.79 -0.34 11.01
C LEU A 72 -3.49 0.89 10.41
N ASN A 73 -3.34 1.13 9.09
CA ASN A 73 -4.02 2.23 8.40
C ASN A 73 -5.54 2.09 8.47
N GLY A 74 -6.07 0.90 8.16
CA GLY A 74 -7.50 0.61 8.23
C GLY A 74 -8.05 0.87 9.64
N LEU A 75 -7.42 0.30 10.67
CA LEU A 75 -7.82 0.50 12.06
C LEU A 75 -7.87 1.98 12.46
N LEU A 76 -6.81 2.74 12.14
CA LEU A 76 -6.74 4.16 12.51
C LEU A 76 -7.76 5.01 11.76
N LYS A 77 -8.06 4.70 10.51
CA LYS A 77 -9.11 5.39 9.74
C LYS A 77 -10.47 5.26 10.42
N ASP A 78 -10.82 4.07 10.82
CA ASP A 78 -12.14 3.79 11.41
C ASP A 78 -12.27 4.29 12.85
N ILE A 79 -11.15 4.41 13.59
CA ILE A 79 -11.17 5.00 14.95
C ILE A 79 -11.24 6.52 14.89
N ILE A 80 -10.53 7.16 13.94
CA ILE A 80 -10.34 8.61 13.92
C ILE A 80 -11.41 9.33 13.13
N CYS A 81 -11.91 8.70 12.06
CA CYS A 81 -13.04 9.16 11.23
C CYS A 81 -12.90 10.62 10.75
N ARG A 82 -11.69 11.06 10.33
CA ARG A 82 -11.48 12.42 9.83
C ARG A 82 -12.06 12.59 8.43
N PRO A 83 -12.96 13.57 8.18
CA PRO A 83 -13.44 13.86 6.83
C PRO A 83 -12.29 14.37 5.94
N ARG A 84 -12.42 14.19 4.63
CA ARG A 84 -11.41 14.67 3.68
C ARG A 84 -11.50 16.19 3.48
N PRO A 85 -10.39 16.85 3.05
CA PRO A 85 -10.38 18.30 2.86
C PRO A 85 -11.50 18.82 1.95
N PHE A 86 -11.80 18.13 0.85
CA PHE A 86 -12.84 18.53 -0.10
C PHE A 86 -14.29 18.31 0.40
N LEU A 87 -14.48 17.69 1.57
CA LEU A 87 -15.75 17.54 2.28
C LEU A 87 -15.84 18.45 3.51
N ASN A 88 -14.86 19.29 3.76
CA ASN A 88 -14.80 20.16 4.92
C ASN A 88 -14.99 21.61 4.50
N ASP A 89 -16.07 22.24 4.95
CA ASP A 89 -16.45 23.61 4.59
C ASP A 89 -15.39 24.66 4.98
N GLU A 90 -14.61 24.41 6.04
CA GLU A 90 -13.52 25.27 6.48
C GLU A 90 -12.36 25.35 5.45
N PHE A 91 -12.35 24.49 4.45
CA PHE A 91 -11.36 24.43 3.38
C PHE A 91 -11.99 24.73 2.00
N SER A 92 -13.21 25.28 1.97
CA SER A 92 -13.96 25.54 0.74
C SER A 92 -13.37 26.65 -0.15
N ASP A 93 -12.54 27.50 0.42
CA ASP A 93 -11.79 28.56 -0.28
C ASP A 93 -10.57 28.03 -1.06
N LEU A 94 -10.11 26.81 -0.75
CA LEU A 94 -8.99 26.20 -1.42
C LEU A 94 -9.39 25.63 -2.79
N ARG A 95 -8.52 25.82 -3.78
CA ARG A 95 -8.67 25.21 -5.09
C ARG A 95 -8.37 23.70 -4.97
N TYR A 96 -9.41 22.90 -4.86
CA TYR A 96 -9.24 21.48 -5.08
C TYR A 96 -8.95 21.25 -6.56
N VAL A 97 -7.87 20.59 -6.87
CA VAL A 97 -7.63 20.14 -8.23
C VAL A 97 -8.69 19.08 -8.53
N LYS A 98 -9.86 19.57 -8.99
CA LYS A 98 -10.88 18.71 -9.60
C LYS A 98 -10.28 18.23 -10.92
N VAL A 99 -9.53 17.15 -10.85
CA VAL A 99 -9.09 16.44 -12.04
C VAL A 99 -10.33 15.76 -12.61
N LYS A 100 -11.12 16.57 -13.37
CA LYS A 100 -12.27 16.07 -14.12
C LYS A 100 -11.76 14.96 -15.06
N GLY A 101 -12.10 13.73 -14.75
CA GLY A 101 -12.07 12.62 -15.68
C GLY A 101 -10.84 11.73 -15.66
N LEU A 102 -9.83 11.91 -14.76
CA LEU A 102 -8.61 11.12 -14.89
C LEU A 102 -8.04 10.64 -13.56
N LEU A 103 -8.25 9.75 -12.84
CA LEU A 103 -7.45 9.05 -11.81
C LEU A 103 -7.76 9.39 -10.33
N VAL A 104 -8.51 10.42 -10.01
CA VAL A 104 -8.95 10.63 -8.63
C VAL A 104 -10.48 10.53 -8.59
N ASP A 105 -10.98 9.34 -8.33
CA ASP A 105 -12.40 9.10 -8.11
C ASP A 105 -12.82 9.67 -6.76
N THR A 106 -13.34 10.89 -6.78
CA THR A 106 -13.81 11.58 -5.56
C THR A 106 -15.07 10.94 -4.98
N GLU A 107 -15.89 10.25 -5.77
CA GLU A 107 -17.07 9.54 -5.27
C GLU A 107 -16.63 8.35 -4.42
N HIS A 108 -15.67 7.55 -4.91
CA HIS A 108 -15.08 6.46 -4.13
C HIS A 108 -14.32 6.97 -2.90
N LEU A 109 -13.60 8.10 -3.04
CA LEU A 109 -12.85 8.69 -1.93
C LEU A 109 -13.77 9.30 -0.87
N SER A 110 -14.96 9.78 -1.21
CA SER A 110 -15.92 10.34 -0.25
C SER A 110 -16.43 9.29 0.74
N SER A 111 -16.40 8.01 0.38
CA SER A 111 -16.78 6.90 1.26
C SER A 111 -15.66 6.45 2.21
N SER A 112 -14.48 7.06 2.17
CA SER A 112 -13.33 6.67 3.01
C SER A 112 -12.74 7.86 3.76
N TRP A 113 -12.30 7.61 5.02
CA TRP A 113 -11.71 8.60 5.91
C TRP A 113 -10.35 9.11 5.43
N SER A 114 -10.02 10.35 5.85
CA SER A 114 -8.79 11.02 5.43
C SER A 114 -7.55 10.55 6.21
N PHE A 115 -7.66 10.38 7.52
CA PHE A 115 -6.52 10.14 8.42
C PHE A 115 -6.35 8.67 8.79
N PRO A 116 -5.13 8.14 8.75
CA PRO A 116 -3.95 8.67 8.08
C PRO A 116 -3.97 8.41 6.56
N SER A 117 -3.09 9.11 5.81
CA SER A 117 -3.00 8.92 4.36
C SER A 117 -2.44 7.53 4.00
N GLY A 118 -3.27 6.70 3.33
CA GLY A 118 -2.87 5.37 2.89
C GLY A 118 -1.71 5.39 1.88
N HIS A 119 -1.74 6.28 0.89
CA HIS A 119 -0.65 6.41 -0.10
C HIS A 119 0.68 6.78 0.56
N SER A 120 0.67 7.72 1.51
CA SER A 120 1.88 8.12 2.24
C SER A 120 2.40 6.99 3.13
N GLN A 121 1.49 6.22 3.73
CA GLN A 121 1.86 5.08 4.57
C GLN A 121 2.39 3.90 3.74
N THR A 122 1.79 3.61 2.58
CA THR A 122 2.31 2.67 1.59
C THR A 122 3.72 3.07 1.14
N ALA A 123 3.90 4.33 0.75
CA ALA A 123 5.21 4.84 0.35
C ALA A 123 6.24 4.71 1.49
N GLY A 124 5.88 5.15 2.71
CA GLY A 124 6.72 5.01 3.90
C GLY A 124 7.13 3.56 4.17
N SER A 125 6.19 2.61 4.07
CA SER A 125 6.45 1.19 4.29
C SER A 125 7.34 0.58 3.21
N ILE A 126 6.99 0.72 1.93
CA ILE A 126 7.72 0.09 0.82
C ILE A 126 9.10 0.70 0.66
N TYR A 127 9.18 2.02 0.45
CA TYR A 127 10.48 2.66 0.23
C TYR A 127 11.33 2.64 1.49
N GLY A 128 10.70 2.77 2.69
CA GLY A 128 11.37 2.58 3.97
C GLY A 128 12.00 1.20 4.12
N SER A 129 11.33 0.15 3.68
CA SER A 129 11.86 -1.21 3.67
C SER A 129 13.01 -1.39 2.68
N LEU A 130 12.88 -0.83 1.47
CA LEU A 130 13.91 -0.91 0.44
C LEU A 130 15.20 -0.17 0.81
N ILE A 131 15.10 0.95 1.52
CA ILE A 131 16.27 1.74 1.95
C ILE A 131 16.89 1.26 3.27
N ASN A 132 16.22 0.37 3.98
CA ASN A 132 16.67 -0.14 5.28
C ASN A 132 18.02 -0.88 5.13
N GLY A 133 19.04 -0.40 5.84
CA GLY A 133 20.40 -0.96 5.76
C GLY A 133 21.17 -0.60 4.47
N ARG A 134 20.66 0.28 3.60
CA ARG A 134 21.33 0.70 2.35
C ARG A 134 22.24 1.91 2.55
N LYS A 135 23.08 2.19 1.53
CA LYS A 135 23.98 3.35 1.47
C LYS A 135 23.17 4.66 1.46
N LEU A 136 23.81 5.76 1.90
CA LEU A 136 23.16 7.07 2.05
C LEU A 136 22.46 7.55 0.76
N GLY A 137 23.06 7.44 -0.41
CA GLY A 137 22.44 7.85 -1.68
C GLY A 137 21.10 7.17 -1.95
N ILE A 138 21.01 5.85 -1.69
CA ILE A 138 19.76 5.08 -1.85
C ILE A 138 18.72 5.54 -0.82
N LYS A 139 19.15 5.84 0.41
CA LYS A 139 18.26 6.39 1.45
C LYS A 139 17.68 7.75 1.02
N VAL A 140 18.52 8.64 0.51
CA VAL A 140 18.08 9.95 0.02
C VAL A 140 17.05 9.82 -1.10
N CYS A 141 17.30 8.93 -2.09
CA CYS A 141 16.33 8.67 -3.17
C CYS A 141 14.99 8.13 -2.63
N GLY A 142 15.01 7.16 -1.74
CA GLY A 142 13.77 6.61 -1.17
C GLY A 142 12.99 7.62 -0.34
N ILE A 143 13.67 8.44 0.47
CA ILE A 143 13.01 9.53 1.22
C ILE A 143 12.44 10.58 0.27
N ALA A 144 13.15 10.92 -0.81
CA ALA A 144 12.65 11.85 -1.81
C ALA A 144 11.34 11.35 -2.45
N VAL A 145 11.25 10.06 -2.79
CA VAL A 145 10.01 9.46 -3.32
C VAL A 145 8.88 9.56 -2.29
N ILE A 146 9.14 9.24 -1.02
CA ILE A 146 8.12 9.36 0.05
C ILE A 146 7.60 10.81 0.13
N LEU A 147 8.49 11.80 0.14
CA LEU A 147 8.12 13.22 0.20
C LEU A 147 7.33 13.66 -1.04
N LEU A 148 7.68 13.18 -2.23
CA LEU A 148 6.96 13.47 -3.47
C LEU A 148 5.53 12.88 -3.46
N VAL A 149 5.38 11.66 -2.95
CA VAL A 149 4.04 11.06 -2.75
C VAL A 149 3.23 11.90 -1.75
N MET A 150 3.81 12.26 -0.59
CA MET A 150 3.13 13.11 0.39
C MET A 150 2.68 14.43 -0.22
N LEU A 151 3.58 15.14 -0.92
CA LEU A 151 3.31 16.39 -1.59
C LEU A 151 2.17 16.26 -2.60
N SER A 152 2.17 15.20 -3.40
CA SER A 152 1.13 14.95 -4.39
C SER A 152 -0.26 14.81 -3.77
N ARG A 153 -0.38 14.18 -2.59
CA ARG A 153 -1.67 14.01 -1.91
C ARG A 153 -2.24 15.33 -1.37
N VAL A 154 -1.36 16.19 -0.85
CA VAL A 154 -1.72 17.55 -0.40
C VAL A 154 -2.08 18.43 -1.58
N TYR A 155 -1.28 18.41 -2.64
CA TYR A 155 -1.54 19.16 -3.88
C TYR A 155 -2.89 18.82 -4.49
N LEU A 156 -3.22 17.51 -4.58
CA LEU A 156 -4.49 17.04 -5.12
C LEU A 156 -5.69 17.34 -4.20
N GLY A 157 -5.48 17.88 -3.00
CA GLY A 157 -6.54 18.24 -2.06
C GLY A 157 -7.29 17.06 -1.45
N VAL A 158 -6.74 15.84 -1.52
CA VAL A 158 -7.39 14.61 -1.05
C VAL A 158 -6.99 14.21 0.36
N HIS A 159 -5.93 14.80 0.89
CA HIS A 159 -5.43 14.63 2.26
C HIS A 159 -4.87 15.93 2.81
N TYR A 160 -4.99 16.09 4.11
CA TYR A 160 -4.31 17.16 4.84
C TYR A 160 -2.80 16.87 4.96
N PRO A 161 -1.95 17.91 5.07
CA PRO A 161 -0.52 17.75 5.39
C PRO A 161 -0.26 16.82 6.59
N THR A 162 -1.01 16.99 7.67
CA THR A 162 -0.89 16.14 8.87
C THR A 162 -1.22 14.68 8.62
N ASP A 163 -2.20 14.37 7.74
CA ASP A 163 -2.51 12.98 7.34
C ASP A 163 -1.34 12.33 6.63
N THR A 164 -0.68 13.08 5.75
CA THR A 164 0.43 12.57 4.95
C THR A 164 1.69 12.39 5.78
N ILE A 165 1.97 13.31 6.70
CA ILE A 165 3.11 13.23 7.63
C ILE A 165 2.94 11.99 8.53
N VAL A 166 1.79 11.86 9.19
CA VAL A 166 1.55 10.72 10.09
C VAL A 166 1.54 9.41 9.31
N GLY A 167 0.93 9.36 8.13
CA GLY A 167 0.95 8.18 7.27
C GLY A 167 2.38 7.75 6.93
N ALA A 168 3.23 8.67 6.44
CA ALA A 168 4.61 8.37 6.10
C ALA A 168 5.43 7.91 7.31
N VAL A 169 5.29 8.57 8.46
CA VAL A 169 5.98 8.18 9.71
C VAL A 169 5.56 6.78 10.15
N LEU A 170 4.26 6.47 10.16
CA LEU A 170 3.76 5.14 10.49
C LEU A 170 4.28 4.08 9.51
N GLY A 171 4.31 4.39 8.20
CA GLY A 171 4.89 3.49 7.20
C GLY A 171 6.37 3.20 7.45
N LEU A 172 7.16 4.25 7.72
CA LEU A 172 8.59 4.12 8.06
C LEU A 172 8.81 3.34 9.36
N LEU A 173 7.98 3.56 10.37
CA LEU A 173 8.03 2.80 11.64
C LEU A 173 7.71 1.33 11.41
N CYS A 174 6.68 1.01 10.62
CA CYS A 174 6.38 -0.37 10.24
C CYS A 174 7.56 -1.01 9.49
N ALA A 175 8.16 -0.30 8.53
CA ALA A 175 9.34 -0.77 7.83
C ALA A 175 10.52 -1.05 8.79
N TRP A 176 10.77 -0.18 9.73
CA TRP A 176 11.85 -0.34 10.70
C TRP A 176 11.59 -1.51 11.67
N VAL A 177 10.42 -1.53 12.34
CA VAL A 177 10.06 -2.58 13.31
C VAL A 177 10.00 -3.95 12.64
N CYS A 178 9.27 -4.06 11.53
CA CYS A 178 9.18 -5.31 10.76
C CYS A 178 10.57 -5.76 10.28
N GLY A 179 11.45 -4.82 9.89
CA GLY A 179 12.81 -5.14 9.51
C GLY A 179 13.68 -5.67 10.67
N LEU A 180 13.50 -5.16 11.89
CA LEU A 180 14.15 -5.69 13.10
C LEU A 180 13.68 -7.11 13.40
N LEU A 181 12.36 -7.32 13.42
CA LEU A 181 11.75 -8.63 13.68
C LEU A 181 12.15 -9.65 12.62
N PHE A 182 12.06 -9.27 11.35
CA PHE A 182 12.38 -10.14 10.24
C PHE A 182 13.86 -10.57 10.19
N ARG A 183 14.78 -9.65 10.48
CA ARG A 183 16.22 -10.00 10.58
C ARG A 183 16.51 -10.91 11.77
N ARG A 184 15.87 -10.66 12.92
CA ARG A 184 16.11 -11.42 14.15
C ARG A 184 15.50 -12.82 14.11
N PHE A 185 14.31 -12.97 13.47
CA PHE A 185 13.49 -14.16 13.51
C PHE A 185 13.14 -14.70 12.11
N TYR A 186 14.05 -14.57 11.13
CA TYR A 186 13.78 -14.99 9.75
C TYR A 186 13.35 -16.44 9.62
N GLN A 187 13.91 -17.34 10.42
CA GLN A 187 13.52 -18.76 10.43
C GLN A 187 12.05 -18.98 10.82
N HIS A 188 11.48 -18.02 11.50
CA HIS A 188 10.06 -18.01 11.92
C HIS A 188 9.21 -17.01 11.14
N ARG A 189 9.62 -16.66 9.90
CA ARG A 189 8.94 -15.65 9.09
C ARG A 189 7.46 -15.92 8.83
N LEU A 190 7.10 -17.19 8.65
CA LEU A 190 5.69 -17.61 8.53
C LEU A 190 4.90 -17.31 9.81
N LEU A 191 5.50 -17.57 10.98
CA LEU A 191 4.87 -17.27 12.25
C LEU A 191 4.71 -15.76 12.46
N LEU A 192 5.71 -14.95 12.07
CA LEU A 192 5.61 -13.49 12.13
C LEU A 192 4.47 -12.98 11.25
N MET A 193 4.36 -13.49 10.01
CA MET A 193 3.30 -13.11 9.10
C MET A 193 1.94 -13.59 9.60
N ALA A 194 1.84 -14.82 10.10
CA ALA A 194 0.60 -15.34 10.70
C ALA A 194 0.16 -14.55 11.93
N ALA A 195 1.10 -14.12 12.78
CA ALA A 195 0.81 -13.25 13.91
C ALA A 195 0.28 -11.87 13.48
N ALA A 196 0.84 -11.28 12.42
CA ALA A 196 0.32 -10.04 11.86
C ALA A 196 -1.09 -10.21 11.28
N VAL A 197 -1.36 -11.35 10.62
CA VAL A 197 -2.71 -11.70 10.12
C VAL A 197 -3.69 -11.90 11.26
N LEU A 198 -3.30 -12.61 12.30
CA LEU A 198 -4.13 -12.78 13.50
C LEU A 198 -4.45 -11.43 14.16
N LEU A 199 -3.43 -10.55 14.31
CA LEU A 199 -3.62 -9.21 14.85
C LEU A 199 -4.58 -8.39 13.98
N SER A 200 -4.45 -8.45 12.65
CA SER A 200 -5.38 -7.82 11.72
C SER A 200 -6.81 -8.36 11.89
N GLY A 201 -6.96 -9.67 12.12
CA GLY A 201 -8.25 -10.29 12.44
C GLY A 201 -8.85 -9.78 13.76
N LEU A 202 -8.03 -9.59 14.79
CA LEU A 202 -8.47 -8.98 16.06
C LEU A 202 -8.87 -7.51 15.88
N MET A 203 -8.17 -6.77 15.01
CA MET A 203 -8.54 -5.38 14.69
C MET A 203 -9.92 -5.27 14.05
N LEU A 204 -10.40 -6.29 13.32
CA LEU A 204 -11.77 -6.33 12.78
C LEU A 204 -12.86 -6.30 13.85
N LEU A 205 -12.58 -6.75 15.06
CA LEU A 205 -13.52 -6.68 16.19
C LEU A 205 -13.81 -5.22 16.59
N VAL A 206 -12.86 -4.32 16.33
CA VAL A 206 -12.96 -2.88 16.64
C VAL A 206 -13.38 -2.09 15.40
N SER A 207 -12.97 -2.52 14.21
CA SER A 207 -13.10 -1.79 12.96
C SER A 207 -13.48 -2.74 11.82
N PRO A 208 -14.77 -3.12 11.70
CA PRO A 208 -15.26 -4.05 10.67
C PRO A 208 -15.47 -3.38 9.31
N SER A 209 -14.50 -2.61 8.82
CA SER A 209 -14.60 -1.97 7.50
C SER A 209 -14.31 -2.94 6.35
N GLY A 210 -14.84 -2.62 5.17
CA GLY A 210 -14.60 -3.42 3.97
C GLY A 210 -13.11 -3.50 3.60
N ASP A 211 -12.34 -2.44 3.83
CA ASP A 211 -10.91 -2.43 3.54
C ASP A 211 -10.11 -3.30 4.53
N SER A 212 -10.51 -3.31 5.80
CA SER A 212 -9.92 -4.20 6.82
C SER A 212 -10.17 -5.68 6.49
N VAL A 213 -11.38 -6.02 6.03
CA VAL A 213 -11.72 -7.39 5.60
C VAL A 213 -10.91 -7.82 4.36
N LYS A 214 -10.75 -6.96 3.36
CA LYS A 214 -9.92 -7.22 2.17
C LYS A 214 -8.46 -7.45 2.56
N THR A 215 -7.94 -6.61 3.46
CA THR A 215 -6.55 -6.73 3.96
C THR A 215 -6.36 -8.05 4.69
N LEU A 216 -7.28 -8.43 5.59
CA LEU A 216 -7.24 -9.72 6.28
C LEU A 216 -7.24 -10.89 5.31
N ALA A 217 -8.15 -10.89 4.34
CA ALA A 217 -8.26 -11.96 3.36
C ALA A 217 -7.00 -12.12 2.52
N MET A 218 -6.40 -11.00 2.07
CA MET A 218 -5.11 -11.01 1.37
C MET A 218 -3.99 -11.60 2.24
N GLY A 219 -3.94 -11.24 3.52
CA GLY A 219 -2.95 -11.80 4.46
C GLY A 219 -3.11 -13.29 4.66
N VAL A 220 -4.33 -13.77 4.84
CA VAL A 220 -4.62 -15.22 4.96
C VAL A 220 -4.15 -15.97 3.70
N GLY A 221 -4.50 -15.47 2.51
CA GLY A 221 -4.05 -16.04 1.25
C GLY A 221 -2.52 -16.03 1.11
N ALA A 222 -1.88 -14.94 1.53
CA ALA A 222 -0.42 -14.82 1.47
C ALA A 222 0.29 -15.79 2.43
N VAL A 223 -0.17 -15.94 3.66
CA VAL A 223 0.40 -16.89 4.65
C VAL A 223 0.24 -18.33 4.16
N LEU A 224 -0.96 -18.69 3.70
CA LEU A 224 -1.21 -20.02 3.13
C LEU A 224 -0.30 -20.26 1.93
N GLY A 225 -0.17 -19.28 1.05
CA GLY A 225 0.68 -19.40 -0.12
C GLY A 225 2.16 -19.52 0.22
N MET A 226 2.68 -18.74 1.16
CA MET A 226 4.07 -18.87 1.63
C MET A 226 4.33 -20.25 2.25
N TRP A 227 3.39 -20.77 3.04
CA TRP A 227 3.51 -22.12 3.63
C TRP A 227 3.54 -23.21 2.55
N LEU A 228 2.65 -23.17 1.57
CA LEU A 228 2.63 -24.11 0.45
C LEU A 228 3.88 -23.98 -0.43
N GLU A 229 4.34 -22.77 -0.65
CA GLU A 229 5.54 -22.49 -1.45
C GLU A 229 6.80 -23.04 -0.79
N ASP A 230 6.95 -22.87 0.53
CA ASP A 230 8.08 -23.42 1.29
C ASP A 230 8.11 -24.98 1.26
N GLY A 231 6.95 -25.64 1.23
CA GLY A 231 6.87 -27.10 1.24
C GLY A 231 6.87 -27.76 -0.14
N LEU A 232 6.46 -27.06 -1.20
CA LEU A 232 6.18 -27.69 -2.50
C LEU A 232 6.96 -27.10 -3.67
N VAL A 233 7.49 -25.89 -3.54
CA VAL A 233 8.06 -25.17 -4.69
C VAL A 233 9.52 -24.74 -4.44
N GLU A 234 9.79 -24.06 -3.34
CA GLU A 234 11.09 -23.48 -3.00
C GLU A 234 11.72 -22.69 -4.17
N PHE A 235 10.93 -21.78 -4.78
CA PHE A 235 11.40 -21.05 -5.94
C PHE A 235 12.63 -20.19 -5.63
N ARG A 236 13.46 -19.99 -6.64
CA ARG A 236 14.61 -19.08 -6.60
C ARG A 236 14.29 -17.81 -7.41
N SER A 237 14.92 -16.71 -7.04
CA SER A 237 14.87 -15.47 -7.81
C SER A 237 15.28 -15.70 -9.26
N ALA A 238 14.77 -14.88 -10.19
CA ALA A 238 14.99 -15.10 -11.61
C ALA A 238 16.47 -15.06 -12.00
N ASN A 239 16.90 -16.03 -12.79
CA ASN A 239 18.23 -16.07 -13.38
C ASN A 239 18.19 -15.35 -14.74
N GLY A 240 18.48 -14.04 -14.73
CA GLY A 240 18.58 -13.24 -15.96
C GLY A 240 17.36 -12.35 -16.23
N PHE A 241 17.57 -11.37 -17.10
CA PHE A 241 16.59 -10.32 -17.40
C PHE A 241 15.31 -10.86 -18.06
N PHE A 242 15.45 -11.77 -19.03
CA PHE A 242 14.30 -12.26 -19.81
C PHE A 242 13.33 -13.09 -18.96
N GLY A 243 13.85 -14.03 -18.15
CA GLY A 243 13.04 -14.83 -17.24
C GLY A 243 12.34 -13.95 -16.19
N GLY A 244 13.03 -12.95 -15.65
CA GLY A 244 12.46 -11.98 -14.72
C GLY A 244 11.34 -11.13 -15.33
N ALA A 245 11.56 -10.66 -16.57
CA ALA A 245 10.56 -9.88 -17.29
C ALA A 245 9.29 -10.71 -17.56
N LEU A 246 9.44 -11.97 -17.98
CA LEU A 246 8.33 -12.89 -18.21
C LEU A 246 7.53 -13.16 -16.93
N ARG A 247 8.22 -13.48 -15.81
CA ARG A 247 7.58 -13.66 -14.50
C ARG A 247 6.76 -12.44 -14.12
N LEU A 248 7.36 -11.25 -14.27
CA LEU A 248 6.72 -10.00 -13.84
C LEU A 248 5.53 -9.63 -14.72
N ILE A 249 5.70 -9.62 -16.03
CA ILE A 249 4.64 -9.18 -16.97
C ILE A 249 3.44 -10.12 -16.91
N LEU A 250 3.67 -11.43 -17.05
CA LEU A 250 2.57 -12.41 -17.05
C LEU A 250 1.93 -12.52 -15.66
N GLY A 251 2.74 -12.57 -14.61
CA GLY A 251 2.21 -12.66 -13.25
C GLY A 251 1.41 -11.42 -12.84
N PHE A 252 1.89 -10.22 -13.19
CA PHE A 252 1.15 -8.98 -12.94
C PHE A 252 -0.15 -8.93 -13.74
N ALA A 253 -0.12 -9.29 -15.03
CA ALA A 253 -1.32 -9.36 -15.84
C ALA A 253 -2.37 -10.31 -15.25
N LEU A 254 -1.95 -11.48 -14.77
CA LEU A 254 -2.85 -12.46 -14.12
C LEU A 254 -3.40 -11.95 -12.78
N ILE A 255 -2.58 -11.28 -11.94
CA ILE A 255 -3.07 -10.63 -10.72
C ILE A 255 -4.13 -9.57 -11.05
N MET A 256 -3.88 -8.75 -12.07
CA MET A 256 -4.86 -7.74 -12.50
C MET A 256 -6.13 -8.38 -13.08
N THR A 257 -6.01 -9.50 -13.77
CA THR A 257 -7.17 -10.29 -14.25
C THR A 257 -8.00 -10.82 -13.07
N ILE A 258 -7.36 -11.35 -12.03
CA ILE A 258 -8.07 -11.76 -10.80
C ILE A 258 -8.76 -10.55 -10.16
N ARG A 259 -8.02 -9.43 -10.01
CA ARG A 259 -8.53 -8.21 -9.37
C ARG A 259 -9.73 -7.62 -10.11
N ILE A 260 -9.63 -7.44 -11.41
CA ILE A 260 -10.66 -6.78 -12.24
C ILE A 260 -11.73 -7.79 -12.65
N GLY A 261 -11.32 -8.96 -13.16
CA GLY A 261 -12.24 -9.97 -13.67
C GLY A 261 -13.20 -10.49 -12.60
N LEU A 262 -12.71 -10.81 -11.39
CA LEU A 262 -13.61 -11.21 -10.31
C LEU A 262 -14.47 -10.05 -9.78
N LYS A 263 -14.02 -8.79 -9.94
CA LYS A 263 -14.86 -7.64 -9.60
C LYS A 263 -16.05 -7.48 -10.53
N THR A 264 -15.88 -7.82 -11.81
CA THR A 264 -16.95 -7.72 -12.83
C THR A 264 -17.87 -8.93 -12.87
N LEU A 265 -17.34 -10.11 -12.50
CA LEU A 265 -18.10 -11.37 -12.56
C LEU A 265 -18.88 -11.69 -11.29
N LEU A 266 -18.41 -11.23 -10.13
CA LEU A 266 -19.02 -11.51 -8.85
C LEU A 266 -19.84 -10.33 -8.35
N PRO A 267 -20.92 -10.57 -7.59
CA PRO A 267 -21.73 -9.52 -7.00
C PRO A 267 -20.90 -8.69 -5.99
N ASP A 268 -21.33 -7.46 -5.73
CA ASP A 268 -20.67 -6.55 -4.78
C ASP A 268 -21.02 -6.92 -3.34
N MET A 269 -20.49 -8.09 -2.92
CA MET A 269 -20.69 -8.65 -1.58
C MET A 269 -19.35 -8.81 -0.87
N MET A 270 -19.35 -8.69 0.46
CA MET A 270 -18.14 -8.74 1.28
C MET A 270 -17.36 -10.06 1.11
N TRP A 271 -18.03 -11.21 1.03
CA TRP A 271 -17.37 -12.50 0.81
C TRP A 271 -16.70 -12.61 -0.57
N CYS A 272 -17.26 -11.95 -1.60
CA CYS A 272 -16.65 -11.89 -2.94
C CYS A 272 -15.36 -11.07 -2.92
N HIS A 273 -15.36 -9.95 -2.17
CA HIS A 273 -14.14 -9.19 -1.93
C HIS A 273 -13.09 -10.02 -1.20
N SER A 274 -13.48 -10.73 -0.14
CA SER A 274 -12.60 -11.61 0.62
C SER A 274 -12.00 -12.71 -0.28
N LEU A 275 -12.82 -13.37 -1.08
CA LEU A 275 -12.36 -14.40 -2.03
C LEU A 275 -11.33 -13.81 -3.01
N ARG A 276 -11.63 -12.67 -3.62
CA ARG A 276 -10.76 -12.00 -4.61
C ARG A 276 -9.41 -11.65 -4.01
N TYR A 277 -9.38 -10.98 -2.86
CA TYR A 277 -8.12 -10.57 -2.23
C TYR A 277 -7.35 -11.75 -1.64
N GLY A 278 -8.03 -12.75 -1.08
CA GLY A 278 -7.42 -14.01 -0.65
C GLY A 278 -6.75 -14.77 -1.81
N LEU A 279 -7.43 -14.85 -2.96
CA LEU A 279 -6.86 -15.44 -4.17
C LEU A 279 -5.67 -14.65 -4.70
N MET A 280 -5.68 -13.31 -4.64
CA MET A 280 -4.52 -12.50 -5.03
C MET A 280 -3.30 -12.79 -4.13
N GLY A 281 -3.51 -12.89 -2.81
CA GLY A 281 -2.46 -13.26 -1.86
C GLY A 281 -1.87 -14.65 -2.16
N LEU A 282 -2.73 -15.66 -2.29
CA LEU A 282 -2.35 -17.03 -2.60
C LEU A 282 -1.66 -17.15 -3.97
N PHE A 283 -2.18 -16.47 -4.98
CA PHE A 283 -1.60 -16.45 -6.32
C PHE A 283 -0.19 -15.85 -6.31
N GLY A 284 -0.02 -14.70 -5.67
CA GLY A 284 1.26 -14.01 -5.64
C GLY A 284 2.35 -14.75 -4.90
N THR A 285 2.01 -15.49 -3.84
CA THR A 285 2.99 -16.17 -2.99
C THR A 285 3.18 -17.66 -3.30
N PHE A 286 2.22 -18.33 -3.95
CA PHE A 286 2.31 -19.75 -4.27
C PHE A 286 2.00 -20.12 -5.72
N LEU A 287 0.79 -19.82 -6.23
CA LEU A 287 0.33 -20.36 -7.51
C LEU A 287 1.22 -19.94 -8.67
N TRP A 288 1.56 -18.66 -8.75
CA TRP A 288 2.44 -18.15 -9.81
C TRP A 288 3.90 -18.61 -9.62
N PRO A 289 4.51 -18.58 -8.42
CA PRO A 289 5.77 -19.26 -8.15
C PRO A 289 5.81 -20.71 -8.58
N TRP A 290 4.77 -21.48 -8.34
CA TRP A 290 4.67 -22.86 -8.79
C TRP A 290 4.67 -22.97 -10.32
N VAL A 291 3.89 -22.13 -11.01
CA VAL A 291 3.80 -22.13 -12.48
C VAL A 291 5.15 -21.81 -13.12
N PHE A 292 5.78 -20.68 -12.76
CA PHE A 292 7.03 -20.28 -13.41
C PHE A 292 8.19 -21.22 -13.07
N THR A 293 8.18 -21.85 -11.89
CA THR A 293 9.16 -22.89 -11.54
C THR A 293 9.00 -24.14 -12.40
N LYS A 294 7.76 -24.56 -12.65
CA LYS A 294 7.46 -25.72 -13.53
C LYS A 294 7.77 -25.44 -14.99
N LEU A 295 7.59 -24.21 -15.45
CA LEU A 295 7.88 -23.78 -16.82
C LEU A 295 9.38 -23.43 -17.04
N GLY A 296 10.18 -23.31 -15.99
CA GLY A 296 11.62 -23.12 -16.05
C GLY A 296 12.07 -21.68 -16.34
N PHE A 297 11.24 -20.67 -16.06
CA PHE A 297 11.62 -19.25 -16.23
C PHE A 297 11.52 -18.42 -14.98
#